data_5df87e6ff080992ba6fd13d183c9c70e
#
_entry.id   5df87e6ff080992ba6fd13d183c9c70e
#
_cell.length_a   1.000
_cell.length_b   1.000
_cell.length_c   1.000
_cell.angle_alpha   90.00
_cell.angle_beta   90.00
_cell.angle_gamma   90.00
#
_symmetry.space_group_name_H-M   'P 1'
#
loop_
_entity.id
_entity.type
_entity.pdbx_description
1 polymer ?
#
loop_
_entity_poly.entity_id
_entity_poly.type
_entity_poly.pdbx_seq_one_letter_code
_entity_poly.pdbx_strand_id
1 'polypeptide(L)'
;MEHDIDRRAFLSGAAGLAASTIIMRTLPRQRASTRLILLGTGGGPRPRKARSASAQVIIVNNAAYVIDTGDGVARQLVLADVPLPTLRHIFITHQHSDHTADYGNLIWLAWTAGLQSRVDTWGPPPLEKMTRLFFEMNASDIDARVADEGRVPLAPLVHAHELREGGLVMQDDNVKVSAVVVHHPPTAPAFAYRFDAADRSIVISGDTSPSEDLIRLAKGADVLVHEALYVAGLDRMVARVPNATTLKQSILSHHTSAEDAGRVAEAAGVKTLVLSHLVPPDDPTITDQMWIDAARSRFSGTVIVGRDLLAV
;
A
#
# COMPACT_ATOMS: atom_id res chain seq x y z
N MET A 1 52.01 70.03 -36.42
CA MET A 1 51.51 69.64 -37.77
C MET A 1 50.27 68.74 -37.45
N GLU A 2 49.16 69.40 -37.29
CA GLU A 2 48.16 69.79 -38.28
C GLU A 2 47.80 68.67 -39.24
N HIS A 3 46.64 68.25 -39.16
CA HIS A 3 45.48 68.24 -40.00
C HIS A 3 44.55 67.11 -39.60
N ASP A 4 43.33 67.12 -39.79
CA ASP A 4 42.21 68.05 -39.96
C ASP A 4 40.92 67.25 -39.81
N ILE A 5 39.89 67.95 -39.56
CA ILE A 5 38.52 67.49 -39.29
C ILE A 5 37.89 67.02 -40.60
N ASP A 6 37.08 65.95 -40.54
CA ASP A 6 35.86 66.03 -41.32
C ASP A 6 34.66 65.35 -40.61
N ARG A 7 33.55 66.08 -40.69
CA ARG A 7 32.26 65.80 -40.10
C ARG A 7 31.34 65.25 -41.17
N ARG A 8 30.43 64.42 -40.75
CA ARG A 8 29.09 64.10 -41.33
C ARG A 8 28.95 62.72 -41.95
N ALA A 9 28.21 61.88 -41.18
CA ALA A 9 26.95 61.31 -41.76
C ALA A 9 26.13 60.70 -40.65
N PHE A 10 25.00 61.31 -40.37
CA PHE A 10 23.87 60.73 -39.60
C PHE A 10 23.24 59.64 -40.47
N LEU A 11 23.19 58.39 -39.98
CA LEU A 11 22.28 57.40 -40.50
C LEU A 11 21.55 56.75 -39.31
N SER A 12 20.26 57.05 -39.30
CA SER A 12 19.25 56.46 -38.40
C SER A 12 19.10 54.95 -38.68
N GLY A 13 19.52 54.13 -37.75
CA GLY A 13 19.25 52.71 -37.75
C GLY A 13 18.16 52.40 -36.71
N ALA A 14 16.93 52.18 -37.18
CA ALA A 14 15.86 51.70 -36.31
C ALA A 14 16.17 50.28 -35.85
N ALA A 15 16.46 50.10 -34.56
CA ALA A 15 16.60 48.81 -33.95
C ALA A 15 15.20 48.18 -33.73
N GLY A 16 14.85 47.28 -34.62
CA GLY A 16 13.67 46.42 -34.46
C GLY A 16 13.87 45.43 -33.29
N LEU A 17 13.18 45.65 -32.20
CA LEU A 17 13.06 44.67 -31.13
C LEU A 17 12.24 43.48 -31.63
N ALA A 18 12.90 42.41 -32.04
CA ALA A 18 12.26 41.12 -32.28
C ALA A 18 11.92 40.51 -30.90
N ALA A 19 10.66 40.59 -30.50
CA ALA A 19 10.13 39.86 -29.33
C ALA A 19 10.13 38.35 -29.66
N SER A 20 11.15 37.65 -29.20
CA SER A 20 11.19 36.20 -29.26
C SER A 20 10.16 35.63 -28.26
N THR A 21 9.00 35.22 -28.75
CA THR A 21 8.01 34.50 -27.95
C THR A 21 8.58 33.12 -27.65
N ILE A 22 9.07 32.94 -26.44
CA ILE A 22 9.46 31.63 -25.92
C ILE A 22 8.17 30.82 -25.73
N ILE A 23 7.83 29.99 -26.72
CA ILE A 23 6.80 28.98 -26.58
C ILE A 23 7.38 27.91 -25.63
N MET A 24 7.05 28.00 -24.33
CA MET A 24 7.25 26.91 -23.41
C MET A 24 6.44 25.71 -23.90
N ARG A 25 7.07 24.82 -24.65
CA ARG A 25 6.52 23.48 -24.87
C ARG A 25 6.42 22.79 -23.54
N THR A 26 5.22 22.72 -22.99
CA THR A 26 4.93 21.80 -21.88
C THR A 26 5.20 20.39 -22.42
N LEU A 27 6.27 19.78 -21.95
CA LEU A 27 6.52 18.36 -22.17
C LEU A 27 5.27 17.59 -21.71
N PRO A 28 4.77 16.62 -22.48
CA PRO A 28 3.65 15.81 -22.02
C PRO A 28 4.06 15.19 -20.70
N ARG A 29 3.30 15.47 -19.64
CA ARG A 29 3.47 14.82 -18.34
C ARG A 29 3.40 13.32 -18.61
N GLN A 30 4.52 12.62 -18.40
CA GLN A 30 4.57 11.17 -18.60
C GLN A 30 3.42 10.60 -17.77
N ARG A 31 2.50 9.84 -18.39
CA ARG A 31 1.37 9.28 -17.67
C ARG A 31 1.91 8.47 -16.50
N ALA A 32 1.47 8.79 -15.30
CA ALA A 32 1.82 8.03 -14.12
C ALA A 32 1.48 6.56 -14.37
N SER A 33 2.47 5.69 -14.25
CA SER A 33 2.26 4.24 -14.32
C SER A 33 2.06 3.76 -12.89
N THR A 34 0.81 3.57 -12.50
CA THR A 34 0.49 3.01 -11.18
C THR A 34 0.70 1.51 -11.19
N ARG A 35 1.55 1.01 -10.32
CA ARG A 35 1.83 -0.43 -10.14
C ARG A 35 1.32 -0.88 -8.78
N LEU A 36 0.60 -1.99 -8.75
CA LEU A 36 0.26 -2.71 -7.53
C LEU A 36 1.09 -4.00 -7.48
N ILE A 37 1.78 -4.26 -6.36
CA ILE A 37 2.50 -5.51 -6.14
C ILE A 37 2.02 -6.09 -4.81
N LEU A 38 1.65 -7.37 -4.83
CA LEU A 38 1.32 -8.12 -3.63
C LEU A 38 2.62 -8.61 -2.98
N LEU A 39 3.00 -8.03 -1.85
CA LEU A 39 4.25 -8.38 -1.16
C LEU A 39 4.08 -9.65 -0.33
N GLY A 40 2.91 -9.82 0.29
CA GLY A 40 2.55 -11.00 1.05
C GLY A 40 1.06 -11.28 0.93
N THR A 41 0.71 -12.55 0.74
CA THR A 41 -0.64 -12.99 0.40
C THR A 41 -1.22 -14.05 1.34
N GLY A 42 -0.48 -14.42 2.37
CA GLY A 42 -0.93 -15.39 3.38
C GLY A 42 -1.71 -14.73 4.50
N GLY A 43 -2.85 -15.29 4.86
CA GLY A 43 -3.64 -14.84 6.01
C GLY A 43 -3.24 -15.54 7.31
N GLY A 44 -3.23 -14.78 8.41
CA GLY A 44 -2.93 -15.22 9.77
C GLY A 44 -1.45 -15.14 10.16
N PRO A 45 -1.18 -15.07 11.48
CA PRO A 45 0.06 -14.56 12.05
C PRO A 45 1.26 -15.50 12.00
N ARG A 46 1.09 -16.76 11.62
CA ARG A 46 2.20 -17.71 11.63
C ARG A 46 3.06 -17.58 10.37
N PRO A 47 4.39 -17.45 10.49
CA PRO A 47 5.28 -17.47 9.34
C PRO A 47 5.12 -18.76 8.52
N ARG A 48 5.16 -18.65 7.20
CA ARG A 48 4.97 -19.78 6.28
C ARG A 48 6.02 -19.78 5.18
N LYS A 49 6.32 -20.97 4.70
CA LYS A 49 7.32 -21.13 3.64
C LYS A 49 6.82 -20.62 2.28
N ALA A 50 5.53 -20.78 2.02
CA ALA A 50 4.95 -20.55 0.69
C ALA A 50 4.45 -19.12 0.47
N ARG A 51 4.12 -18.39 1.57
CA ARG A 51 3.54 -17.05 1.50
C ARG A 51 4.00 -16.22 2.69
N SER A 52 4.39 -14.98 2.45
CA SER A 52 4.61 -13.97 3.49
C SER A 52 3.28 -13.48 4.04
N ALA A 53 3.32 -12.89 5.22
CA ALA A 53 2.15 -12.27 5.84
C ALA A 53 1.66 -11.04 5.03
N SER A 54 0.44 -10.59 5.30
CA SER A 54 -0.26 -9.58 4.49
C SER A 54 0.54 -8.29 4.34
N ALA A 55 0.85 -7.95 3.10
CA ALA A 55 1.40 -6.66 2.73
C ALA A 55 1.22 -6.41 1.22
N GLN A 56 0.95 -5.17 0.84
CA GLN A 56 0.90 -4.74 -0.56
C GLN A 56 1.67 -3.43 -0.73
N VAL A 57 2.14 -3.14 -1.94
CA VAL A 57 2.69 -1.84 -2.28
C VAL A 57 2.05 -1.29 -3.56
N ILE A 58 1.62 -0.05 -3.50
CA ILE A 58 1.24 0.75 -4.66
C ILE A 58 2.38 1.71 -4.94
N ILE A 59 2.83 1.77 -6.19
CA ILE A 59 3.93 2.63 -6.62
C ILE A 59 3.40 3.60 -7.67
N VAL A 60 3.54 4.89 -7.41
CA VAL A 60 3.18 5.96 -8.34
C VAL A 60 4.32 6.95 -8.43
N ASN A 61 4.82 7.22 -9.63
CA ASN A 61 5.93 8.16 -9.84
C ASN A 61 7.14 7.91 -8.89
N ASN A 62 7.51 6.65 -8.71
CA ASN A 62 8.60 6.22 -7.83
C ASN A 62 8.37 6.47 -6.31
N ALA A 63 7.17 6.85 -5.90
CA ALA A 63 6.78 6.89 -4.49
C ALA A 63 6.10 5.57 -4.10
N ALA A 64 6.53 4.95 -3.01
CA ALA A 64 5.98 3.70 -2.49
C ALA A 64 4.98 3.98 -1.36
N TYR A 65 3.77 3.45 -1.54
CA TYR A 65 2.64 3.45 -0.61
C TYR A 65 2.43 2.01 -0.16
N VAL A 66 2.87 1.67 1.05
CA VAL A 66 2.78 0.30 1.58
C VAL A 66 1.50 0.16 2.39
N ILE A 67 0.74 -0.90 2.13
CA ILE A 67 -0.47 -1.24 2.85
C ILE A 67 -0.21 -2.53 3.62
N ASP A 68 -0.33 -2.45 4.93
CA ASP A 68 0.07 -3.45 5.91
C ASP A 68 1.57 -3.81 5.87
N THR A 69 2.05 -4.31 6.98
CA THR A 69 3.47 -4.54 7.22
C THR A 69 3.67 -5.87 7.94
N GLY A 70 3.09 -6.92 7.38
CA GLY A 70 3.28 -8.26 7.89
C GLY A 70 4.74 -8.73 7.83
N ASP A 71 5.02 -9.84 8.49
CA ASP A 71 6.37 -10.42 8.60
C ASP A 71 7.07 -10.50 7.24
N GLY A 72 8.29 -9.95 7.16
CA GLY A 72 9.14 -9.97 5.98
C GLY A 72 8.89 -8.85 4.96
N VAL A 73 8.03 -7.86 5.22
CA VAL A 73 7.65 -6.83 4.23
C VAL A 73 8.83 -6.09 3.62
N ALA A 74 9.84 -5.72 4.41
CA ALA A 74 11.02 -5.02 3.90
C ALA A 74 11.82 -5.91 2.92
N ARG A 75 11.97 -7.19 3.23
CA ARG A 75 12.60 -8.16 2.31
C ARG A 75 11.78 -8.35 1.04
N GLN A 76 10.45 -8.41 1.14
CA GLN A 76 9.56 -8.55 -0.01
C GLN A 76 9.63 -7.33 -0.93
N LEU A 77 9.75 -6.11 -0.40
CA LEU A 77 9.99 -4.91 -1.21
C LEU A 77 11.29 -5.02 -2.02
N VAL A 78 12.38 -5.48 -1.37
CA VAL A 78 13.67 -5.68 -2.06
C VAL A 78 13.56 -6.76 -3.14
N LEU A 79 12.87 -7.87 -2.88
CA LEU A 79 12.63 -8.94 -3.86
C LEU A 79 11.73 -8.49 -5.03
N ALA A 80 10.88 -7.48 -4.80
CA ALA A 80 10.04 -6.85 -5.81
C ALA A 80 10.74 -5.73 -6.59
N ASP A 81 12.05 -5.54 -6.40
CA ASP A 81 12.84 -4.44 -6.97
C ASP A 81 12.27 -3.05 -6.63
N VAL A 82 11.72 -2.90 -5.41
CA VAL A 82 11.25 -1.62 -4.87
C VAL A 82 12.31 -1.08 -3.91
N PRO A 83 13.01 0.00 -4.26
CA PRO A 83 14.05 0.57 -3.39
C PRO A 83 13.43 1.10 -2.08
N LEU A 84 13.89 0.63 -0.94
CA LEU A 84 13.37 1.04 0.37
C LEU A 84 13.36 2.57 0.60
N PRO A 85 14.33 3.37 0.10
CA PRO A 85 14.29 4.83 0.23
C PRO A 85 13.14 5.52 -0.53
N THR A 86 12.39 4.80 -1.38
CA THR A 86 11.20 5.33 -2.06
C THR A 86 9.95 5.32 -1.18
N LEU A 87 10.02 4.73 0.01
CA LEU A 87 8.92 4.71 0.97
C LEU A 87 8.47 6.13 1.31
N ARG A 88 7.16 6.38 1.21
CA ARG A 88 6.52 7.67 1.55
C ARG A 88 5.39 7.50 2.54
N HIS A 89 4.58 6.47 2.37
CA HIS A 89 3.42 6.24 3.22
C HIS A 89 3.30 4.77 3.60
N ILE A 90 2.83 4.54 4.83
CA ILE A 90 2.40 3.22 5.32
C ILE A 90 0.95 3.35 5.78
N PHE A 91 0.10 2.42 5.37
CA PHE A 91 -1.30 2.33 5.78
C PHE A 91 -1.51 1.00 6.50
N ILE A 92 -1.97 1.06 7.73
CA ILE A 92 -2.30 -0.13 8.52
C ILE A 92 -3.81 -0.30 8.50
N THR A 93 -4.28 -1.46 8.05
CA THR A 93 -5.72 -1.75 8.00
C THR A 93 -6.28 -2.00 9.39
N HIS A 94 -5.58 -2.77 10.21
CA HIS A 94 -5.98 -3.08 11.59
C HIS A 94 -4.79 -3.62 12.40
N GLN A 95 -4.98 -3.85 13.71
CA GLN A 95 -3.89 -4.13 14.65
C GLN A 95 -3.59 -5.63 14.88
N HIS A 96 -3.91 -6.53 13.96
CA HIS A 96 -3.40 -7.90 14.06
C HIS A 96 -1.92 -7.99 13.68
N SER A 97 -1.22 -8.95 14.27
CA SER A 97 0.23 -9.07 14.09
C SER A 97 0.66 -9.44 12.68
N ASP A 98 -0.14 -10.14 11.91
CA ASP A 98 0.12 -10.44 10.50
C ASP A 98 -0.03 -9.22 9.56
N HIS A 99 -0.48 -8.09 10.11
CA HIS A 99 -0.57 -6.79 9.42
C HIS A 99 0.41 -5.75 9.98
N THR A 100 0.99 -5.99 11.15
CA THR A 100 1.80 -4.97 11.85
C THR A 100 3.16 -5.46 12.36
N ALA A 101 3.49 -6.76 12.23
CA ALA A 101 4.68 -7.34 12.86
C ALA A 101 5.98 -6.61 12.50
N ASP A 102 6.12 -6.19 11.25
CA ASP A 102 7.31 -5.51 10.75
C ASP A 102 7.10 -4.01 10.52
N TYR A 103 6.08 -3.39 11.14
CA TYR A 103 5.79 -1.97 10.97
C TYR A 103 7.01 -1.08 11.27
N GLY A 104 7.57 -1.18 12.46
CA GLY A 104 8.74 -0.42 12.83
C GLY A 104 10.00 -0.87 12.09
N ASN A 105 10.15 -2.18 11.86
CA ASN A 105 11.27 -2.75 11.11
C ASN A 105 11.34 -2.22 9.69
N LEU A 106 10.22 -2.08 8.99
CA LEU A 106 10.20 -1.51 7.65
C LEU A 106 10.79 -0.08 7.63
N ILE A 107 10.34 0.75 8.55
CA ILE A 107 10.80 2.14 8.69
C ILE A 107 12.31 2.17 8.98
N TRP A 108 12.74 1.39 9.94
CA TRP A 108 14.14 1.32 10.36
C TRP A 108 15.07 0.79 9.25
N LEU A 109 14.67 -0.29 8.57
CA LEU A 109 15.42 -0.86 7.44
C LEU A 109 15.44 0.08 6.24
N ALA A 110 14.36 0.81 5.97
CA ALA A 110 14.34 1.83 4.92
C ALA A 110 15.34 2.97 5.26
N TRP A 111 15.39 3.40 6.52
CA TRP A 111 16.34 4.41 6.98
C TRP A 111 17.79 3.90 6.87
N THR A 112 18.09 2.67 7.28
CA THR A 112 19.44 2.11 7.12
C THR A 112 19.81 1.94 5.65
N ALA A 113 18.84 1.75 4.76
CA ALA A 113 19.03 1.71 3.30
C ALA A 113 19.14 3.10 2.64
N GLY A 114 19.09 4.19 3.40
CA GLY A 114 19.31 5.54 2.90
C GLY A 114 18.06 6.40 2.76
N LEU A 115 16.94 6.04 3.37
CA LEU A 115 15.76 6.91 3.46
C LEU A 115 16.10 8.19 4.23
N GLN A 116 15.86 9.34 3.62
CA GLN A 116 16.09 10.68 4.21
C GLN A 116 14.83 11.56 4.10
N SER A 117 13.80 11.08 3.45
CA SER A 117 12.55 11.81 3.27
C SER A 117 11.53 11.43 4.33
N ARG A 118 10.56 12.33 4.54
CA ARG A 118 9.42 12.11 5.40
C ARG A 118 8.65 10.85 5.01
N VAL A 119 8.21 10.10 6.03
CA VAL A 119 7.28 8.98 5.94
C VAL A 119 6.07 9.27 6.83
N ASP A 120 4.89 9.31 6.24
CA ASP A 120 3.64 9.40 6.98
C ASP A 120 3.02 8.00 7.13
N THR A 121 2.55 7.67 8.33
CA THR A 121 1.92 6.39 8.61
C THR A 121 0.50 6.61 9.09
N TRP A 122 -0.43 5.81 8.59
CA TRP A 122 -1.87 5.98 8.77
C TRP A 122 -2.48 4.67 9.25
N GLY A 123 -3.33 4.70 10.25
CA GLY A 123 -3.98 3.48 10.72
C GLY A 123 -4.71 3.65 12.05
N PRO A 124 -5.34 2.58 12.54
CA PRO A 124 -6.07 2.64 13.80
C PRO A 124 -5.14 2.81 15.01
N PRO A 125 -5.67 3.36 16.13
CA PRO A 125 -4.95 3.32 17.40
C PRO A 125 -4.53 1.88 17.77
N PRO A 126 -3.37 1.69 18.42
CA PRO A 126 -2.47 2.68 19.00
C PRO A 126 -1.21 2.98 18.14
N LEU A 127 -1.38 3.31 16.84
CA LEU A 127 -0.27 3.46 15.89
C LEU A 127 0.80 4.47 16.35
N GLU A 128 0.39 5.63 16.86
CA GLU A 128 1.32 6.65 17.40
C GLU A 128 2.15 6.11 18.56
N LYS A 129 1.51 5.37 19.47
CA LYS A 129 2.19 4.73 20.59
C LYS A 129 3.16 3.64 20.10
N MET A 130 2.76 2.84 19.12
CA MET A 130 3.61 1.80 18.54
C MET A 130 4.87 2.41 17.93
N THR A 131 4.73 3.49 17.17
CA THR A 131 5.84 4.23 16.54
C THR A 131 6.83 4.73 17.60
N ARG A 132 6.33 5.41 18.63
CA ARG A 132 7.17 5.92 19.72
C ARG A 132 7.89 4.79 20.46
N LEU A 133 7.18 3.74 20.86
CA LEU A 133 7.76 2.62 21.60
C LEU A 133 8.80 1.86 20.76
N PHE A 134 8.60 1.74 19.44
CA PHE A 134 9.57 1.12 18.57
C PHE A 134 10.89 1.91 18.56
N PHE A 135 10.85 3.22 18.48
CA PHE A 135 12.04 4.05 18.53
C PHE A 135 12.72 4.00 19.88
N GLU A 136 11.97 4.04 20.98
CA GLU A 136 12.50 3.87 22.33
C GLU A 136 13.23 2.53 22.49
N MET A 137 12.61 1.44 22.03
CA MET A 137 13.20 0.09 22.12
C MET A 137 14.51 -0.03 21.33
N ASN A 138 14.61 0.66 20.20
CA ASN A 138 15.77 0.58 19.29
C ASN A 138 16.71 1.79 19.38
N ALA A 139 16.54 2.66 20.40
CA ALA A 139 17.30 3.90 20.54
C ALA A 139 18.81 3.67 20.52
N SER A 140 19.31 2.62 21.16
CA SER A 140 20.75 2.32 21.22
C SER A 140 21.39 2.17 19.83
N ASP A 141 20.75 1.45 18.88
CA ASP A 141 21.29 1.31 17.52
C ASP A 141 21.07 2.58 16.71
N ILE A 142 19.90 3.22 16.85
CA ILE A 142 19.56 4.46 16.13
C ILE A 142 20.56 5.56 16.49
N ASP A 143 20.79 5.79 17.79
CA ASP A 143 21.68 6.84 18.29
C ASP A 143 23.14 6.56 17.89
N ALA A 144 23.57 5.29 17.98
CA ALA A 144 24.90 4.89 17.54
C ALA A 144 25.13 5.21 16.06
N ARG A 145 24.18 4.88 15.18
CA ARG A 145 24.30 5.17 13.73
C ARG A 145 24.21 6.66 13.40
N VAL A 146 23.43 7.43 14.14
CA VAL A 146 23.44 8.90 14.01
C VAL A 146 24.79 9.46 14.37
N ALA A 147 25.39 9.01 15.49
CA ALA A 147 26.67 9.51 15.99
C ALA A 147 27.88 9.04 15.16
N ASP A 148 27.92 7.78 14.76
CA ASP A 148 29.07 7.14 14.11
C ASP A 148 29.03 7.27 12.58
N GLU A 149 27.85 7.05 11.98
CA GLU A 149 27.68 7.07 10.52
C GLU A 149 27.21 8.43 9.98
N GLY A 150 26.87 9.40 10.84
CA GLY A 150 26.38 10.71 10.43
C GLY A 150 24.99 10.68 9.78
N ARG A 151 24.17 9.69 10.10
CA ARG A 151 22.81 9.59 9.56
C ARG A 151 21.91 10.69 10.08
N VAL A 152 20.93 11.09 9.27
CA VAL A 152 19.86 11.99 9.75
C VAL A 152 19.07 11.28 10.87
N PRO A 153 18.65 11.98 11.92
CA PRO A 153 17.82 11.40 12.98
C PRO A 153 16.54 10.77 12.41
N LEU A 154 16.21 9.53 12.82
CA LEU A 154 15.08 8.78 12.28
C LEU A 154 13.73 9.33 12.75
N ALA A 155 13.56 9.58 14.04
CA ALA A 155 12.28 9.97 14.61
C ALA A 155 11.61 11.18 13.94
N PRO A 156 12.34 12.28 13.61
CA PRO A 156 11.75 13.41 12.90
C PRO A 156 11.27 13.13 11.48
N LEU A 157 11.68 12.03 10.86
CA LEU A 157 11.21 11.64 9.53
C LEU A 157 9.85 10.98 9.55
N VAL A 158 9.39 10.45 10.70
CA VAL A 158 8.20 9.60 10.78
C VAL A 158 7.06 10.30 11.49
N HIS A 159 5.93 10.40 10.81
CA HIS A 159 4.73 11.05 11.32
C HIS A 159 3.57 10.04 11.32
N ALA A 160 3.19 9.59 12.50
CA ALA A 160 2.08 8.66 12.67
C ALA A 160 0.77 9.44 12.85
N HIS A 161 -0.29 8.96 12.20
CA HIS A 161 -1.63 9.54 12.21
C HIS A 161 -2.66 8.45 12.54
N GLU A 162 -3.35 8.60 13.65
CA GLU A 162 -4.38 7.66 14.07
C GLU A 162 -5.73 7.97 13.43
N LEU A 163 -6.29 6.97 12.76
CA LEU A 163 -7.62 7.02 12.16
C LEU A 163 -8.64 6.34 13.09
N ARG A 164 -9.75 6.99 13.35
CA ARG A 164 -10.84 6.46 14.17
C ARG A 164 -12.15 6.27 13.40
N GLU A 165 -12.26 6.90 12.25
CA GLU A 165 -13.41 6.87 11.34
C GLU A 165 -12.97 6.89 9.89
N GLY A 166 -13.88 6.54 8.97
CA GLY A 166 -13.64 6.61 7.53
C GLY A 166 -13.67 8.07 7.02
N GLY A 167 -13.26 8.24 5.77
CA GLY A 167 -13.24 9.53 5.08
C GLY A 167 -12.00 9.71 4.22
N LEU A 168 -11.67 10.96 3.90
CA LEU A 168 -10.41 11.31 3.25
C LEU A 168 -9.26 11.11 4.25
N VAL A 169 -8.30 10.24 3.88
CA VAL A 169 -7.12 9.96 4.70
C VAL A 169 -5.99 10.93 4.37
N MET A 170 -5.64 11.01 3.09
CA MET A 170 -4.61 11.92 2.59
C MET A 170 -4.78 12.18 1.10
N GLN A 171 -4.10 13.20 0.61
CA GLN A 171 -3.95 13.49 -0.80
C GLN A 171 -2.61 14.16 -1.05
N ASP A 172 -1.91 13.67 -2.07
CA ASP A 172 -0.68 14.28 -2.58
C ASP A 172 -0.77 14.47 -4.10
N ASP A 173 0.36 14.74 -4.77
CA ASP A 173 0.42 14.93 -6.22
C ASP A 173 0.19 13.62 -7.02
N ASN A 174 0.27 12.46 -6.36
CA ASN A 174 0.21 11.15 -6.99
C ASN A 174 -1.14 10.47 -6.80
N VAL A 175 -1.69 10.53 -5.59
CA VAL A 175 -2.88 9.77 -5.20
C VAL A 175 -3.76 10.54 -4.23
N LYS A 176 -5.05 10.25 -4.29
CA LYS A 176 -6.01 10.54 -3.22
C LYS A 176 -6.37 9.23 -2.53
N VAL A 177 -6.23 9.19 -1.20
CA VAL A 177 -6.54 8.00 -0.39
C VAL A 177 -7.73 8.27 0.49
N SER A 178 -8.74 7.40 0.42
CA SER A 178 -9.90 7.39 1.31
C SER A 178 -10.04 6.04 2.00
N ALA A 179 -10.71 6.01 3.15
CA ALA A 179 -10.95 4.82 3.93
C ALA A 179 -12.41 4.71 4.36
N VAL A 180 -12.85 3.49 4.66
CA VAL A 180 -14.08 3.20 5.40
C VAL A 180 -13.77 2.22 6.52
N VAL A 181 -14.56 2.29 7.59
CA VAL A 181 -14.51 1.28 8.64
C VAL A 181 -15.18 0.01 8.12
N VAL A 182 -14.52 -1.13 8.34
CA VAL A 182 -15.02 -2.46 8.02
C VAL A 182 -15.19 -3.30 9.28
N HIS A 183 -15.85 -4.46 9.18
CA HIS A 183 -16.22 -5.25 10.35
C HIS A 183 -15.29 -6.44 10.56
N HIS A 184 -14.36 -6.30 11.51
CA HIS A 184 -13.38 -7.34 11.87
C HIS A 184 -13.19 -7.46 13.40
N PRO A 185 -14.27 -7.80 14.17
CA PRO A 185 -14.18 -7.90 15.62
C PRO A 185 -13.28 -9.07 16.06
N PRO A 186 -12.65 -9.00 17.24
CA PRO A 186 -12.75 -7.91 18.21
C PRO A 186 -11.86 -6.69 17.88
N THR A 187 -11.09 -6.73 16.79
CA THR A 187 -10.19 -5.65 16.39
C THR A 187 -11.00 -4.52 15.75
N ALA A 188 -11.04 -3.38 16.42
CA ALA A 188 -11.79 -2.21 15.97
C ALA A 188 -11.07 -0.90 16.37
N PRO A 189 -11.04 0.11 15.50
CA PRO A 189 -11.54 0.06 14.14
C PRO A 189 -10.63 -0.74 13.20
N ALA A 190 -11.21 -1.32 12.14
CA ALA A 190 -10.51 -1.90 11.01
C ALA A 190 -10.90 -1.12 9.75
N PHE A 191 -9.98 -0.97 8.79
CA PHE A 191 -10.17 -0.12 7.63
C PHE A 191 -9.95 -0.86 6.31
N ALA A 192 -10.78 -0.53 5.32
CA ALA A 192 -10.48 -0.68 3.91
C ALA A 192 -10.00 0.67 3.35
N TYR A 193 -9.07 0.62 2.39
CA TYR A 193 -8.50 1.80 1.75
C TYR A 193 -8.76 1.82 0.26
N ARG A 194 -9.04 3.00 -0.30
CA ARG A 194 -9.13 3.26 -1.74
C ARG A 194 -8.07 4.27 -2.14
N PHE A 195 -7.31 3.92 -3.18
CA PHE A 195 -6.28 4.74 -3.80
C PHE A 195 -6.75 5.13 -5.19
N ASP A 196 -6.97 6.42 -5.41
CA ASP A 196 -7.31 6.98 -6.73
C ASP A 196 -6.07 7.69 -7.29
N ALA A 197 -5.36 7.05 -8.21
CA ALA A 197 -4.28 7.64 -8.99
C ALA A 197 -4.81 8.17 -10.33
N ALA A 198 -3.98 8.89 -11.09
CA ALA A 198 -4.40 9.51 -12.34
C ALA A 198 -4.82 8.51 -13.43
N ASP A 199 -4.30 7.30 -13.40
CA ASP A 199 -4.47 6.24 -14.42
C ASP A 199 -5.20 5.01 -13.87
N ARG A 200 -5.39 4.87 -12.55
CA ARG A 200 -5.92 3.66 -11.94
C ARG A 200 -6.49 3.89 -10.56
N SER A 201 -7.56 3.18 -10.22
CA SER A 201 -8.15 3.10 -8.89
C SER A 201 -7.99 1.70 -8.29
N ILE A 202 -7.50 1.62 -7.04
CA ILE A 202 -7.20 0.36 -6.34
C ILE A 202 -7.85 0.42 -4.96
N VAL A 203 -8.56 -0.66 -4.59
CA VAL A 203 -9.14 -0.81 -3.25
C VAL A 203 -8.53 -2.03 -2.57
N ILE A 204 -8.16 -1.87 -1.30
CA ILE A 204 -7.66 -2.93 -0.42
C ILE A 204 -8.67 -3.12 0.70
N SER A 205 -9.23 -4.32 0.85
CA SER A 205 -10.30 -4.58 1.83
C SER A 205 -9.82 -4.52 3.28
N GLY A 206 -8.55 -4.83 3.56
CA GLY A 206 -8.16 -5.33 4.88
C GLY A 206 -8.91 -6.61 5.20
N ASP A 207 -8.89 -7.03 6.48
CA ASP A 207 -9.69 -8.16 6.93
C ASP A 207 -11.10 -7.70 7.31
N THR A 208 -12.10 -8.42 6.85
CA THR A 208 -13.51 -8.03 7.06
C THR A 208 -14.47 -9.18 6.80
N SER A 209 -15.56 -9.24 7.54
CA SER A 209 -16.78 -9.89 7.05
C SER A 209 -17.38 -9.08 5.89
N PRO A 210 -18.29 -9.63 5.07
CA PRO A 210 -18.89 -8.91 3.95
C PRO A 210 -19.47 -7.55 4.38
N SER A 211 -19.06 -6.46 3.72
CA SER A 211 -19.32 -5.08 4.15
C SER A 211 -19.94 -4.24 3.05
N GLU A 212 -21.08 -3.62 3.35
CA GLU A 212 -21.74 -2.65 2.46
C GLU A 212 -20.91 -1.36 2.32
N ASP A 213 -20.15 -0.97 3.36
CA ASP A 213 -19.27 0.18 3.29
C ASP A 213 -18.11 -0.07 2.32
N LEU A 214 -17.56 -1.29 2.31
CA LEU A 214 -16.55 -1.70 1.34
C LEU A 214 -17.12 -1.70 -0.08
N ILE A 215 -18.34 -2.21 -0.31
CA ILE A 215 -18.99 -2.17 -1.62
C ILE A 215 -19.09 -0.72 -2.11
N ARG A 216 -19.51 0.21 -1.24
CA ARG A 216 -19.61 1.64 -1.59
C ARG A 216 -18.23 2.25 -1.90
N LEU A 217 -17.22 1.94 -1.10
CA LEU A 217 -15.84 2.41 -1.31
C LEU A 217 -15.27 1.90 -2.62
N ALA A 218 -15.50 0.62 -2.93
CA ALA A 218 -14.95 -0.04 -4.12
C ALA A 218 -15.72 0.25 -5.41
N LYS A 219 -16.84 1.01 -5.35
CA LYS A 219 -17.70 1.25 -6.51
C LYS A 219 -16.91 1.74 -7.72
N GLY A 220 -16.97 0.93 -8.80
CA GLY A 220 -16.35 1.22 -10.10
C GLY A 220 -14.82 1.25 -10.08
N ALA A 221 -14.15 0.71 -9.06
CA ALA A 221 -12.70 0.64 -9.02
C ALA A 221 -12.14 -0.29 -10.11
N ASP A 222 -10.91 -0.03 -10.55
CA ASP A 222 -10.23 -0.88 -11.52
C ASP A 222 -9.83 -2.21 -10.88
N VAL A 223 -9.38 -2.18 -9.61
CA VAL A 223 -8.94 -3.35 -8.86
C VAL A 223 -9.49 -3.32 -7.45
N LEU A 224 -10.05 -4.45 -7.03
CA LEU A 224 -10.32 -4.75 -5.63
C LEU A 224 -9.41 -5.90 -5.19
N VAL A 225 -8.48 -5.64 -4.27
CA VAL A 225 -7.76 -6.67 -3.53
C VAL A 225 -8.59 -7.01 -2.31
N HIS A 226 -9.10 -8.22 -2.23
CA HIS A 226 -9.98 -8.67 -1.15
C HIS A 226 -9.38 -9.88 -0.43
N GLU A 227 -9.48 -9.88 0.90
CA GLU A 227 -9.19 -11.09 1.67
C GLU A 227 -10.08 -12.25 1.22
N ALA A 228 -9.63 -13.47 1.39
CA ALA A 228 -10.43 -14.61 1.00
C ALA A 228 -10.25 -15.83 1.90
N LEU A 229 -11.40 -16.40 2.28
CA LEU A 229 -11.52 -17.61 3.06
C LEU A 229 -12.03 -18.76 2.18
N TYR A 230 -11.32 -19.90 2.19
CA TYR A 230 -11.81 -21.16 1.60
C TYR A 230 -12.36 -22.06 2.70
N VAL A 231 -13.66 -22.00 2.93
CA VAL A 231 -14.35 -22.60 4.08
C VAL A 231 -14.05 -24.08 4.23
N ALA A 232 -14.04 -24.86 3.12
CA ALA A 232 -13.81 -26.30 3.17
C ALA A 232 -12.38 -26.70 3.62
N GLY A 233 -11.43 -25.75 3.64
CA GLY A 233 -10.05 -25.98 4.11
C GLY A 233 -9.85 -25.75 5.61
N LEU A 234 -10.81 -25.10 6.29
CA LEU A 234 -10.64 -24.64 7.65
C LEU A 234 -10.40 -25.76 8.67
N ASP A 235 -11.12 -26.87 8.56
CA ASP A 235 -10.99 -27.97 9.53
C ASP A 235 -9.56 -28.53 9.58
N ARG A 236 -8.94 -28.70 8.40
CA ARG A 236 -7.55 -29.15 8.30
C ARG A 236 -6.56 -28.14 8.86
N MET A 237 -6.82 -26.84 8.65
CA MET A 237 -5.97 -25.78 9.19
C MET A 237 -6.08 -25.69 10.70
N VAL A 238 -7.30 -25.65 11.24
CA VAL A 238 -7.56 -25.52 12.68
C VAL A 238 -7.01 -26.71 13.46
N ALA A 239 -7.12 -27.92 12.92
CA ALA A 239 -6.57 -29.14 13.54
C ALA A 239 -5.04 -29.05 13.82
N ARG A 240 -4.33 -28.17 13.11
CA ARG A 240 -2.89 -27.92 13.31
C ARG A 240 -2.58 -26.84 14.37
N VAL A 241 -3.59 -26.22 14.96
CA VAL A 241 -3.44 -25.15 15.96
C VAL A 241 -3.87 -25.66 17.33
N PRO A 242 -2.93 -26.08 18.18
CA PRO A 242 -3.29 -26.54 19.52
C PRO A 242 -3.83 -25.38 20.37
N ASN A 243 -4.71 -25.69 21.31
CA ASN A 243 -5.24 -24.75 22.32
C ASN A 243 -6.04 -23.56 21.74
N ALA A 244 -6.65 -23.72 20.55
CA ALA A 244 -7.46 -22.68 19.91
C ALA A 244 -8.87 -23.22 19.61
N THR A 245 -9.63 -23.57 20.64
CA THR A 245 -10.92 -24.27 20.55
C THR A 245 -12.01 -23.48 19.80
N THR A 246 -11.94 -22.17 19.79
CA THR A 246 -12.90 -21.27 19.13
C THR A 246 -12.39 -20.71 17.80
N LEU A 247 -11.18 -21.09 17.36
CA LEU A 247 -10.53 -20.49 16.18
C LEU A 247 -11.37 -20.61 14.90
N LYS A 248 -11.97 -21.78 14.65
CA LYS A 248 -12.81 -21.96 13.46
C LYS A 248 -14.00 -20.99 13.44
N GLN A 249 -14.69 -20.87 14.57
CA GLN A 249 -15.84 -19.96 14.67
C GLN A 249 -15.40 -18.50 14.54
N SER A 250 -14.28 -18.14 15.16
CA SER A 250 -13.69 -16.82 15.05
C SER A 250 -13.42 -16.47 13.57
N ILE A 251 -12.68 -17.33 12.85
CA ILE A 251 -12.37 -17.11 11.44
C ILE A 251 -13.66 -16.95 10.61
N LEU A 252 -14.63 -17.83 10.78
CA LEU A 252 -15.90 -17.79 10.02
C LEU A 252 -16.72 -16.53 10.26
N SER A 253 -16.62 -15.92 11.45
CA SER A 253 -17.39 -14.72 11.80
C SER A 253 -16.71 -13.40 11.40
N HIS A 254 -15.42 -13.42 11.12
CA HIS A 254 -14.63 -12.21 10.94
C HIS A 254 -14.05 -12.03 9.53
N HIS A 255 -14.16 -13.06 8.67
CA HIS A 255 -13.58 -13.07 7.34
C HIS A 255 -14.62 -13.32 6.26
N THR A 256 -14.25 -13.02 5.04
CA THR A 256 -15.11 -13.16 3.85
C THR A 256 -14.73 -14.39 3.05
N SER A 257 -15.70 -15.26 2.74
CA SER A 257 -15.48 -16.40 1.83
C SER A 257 -15.09 -15.91 0.42
N ALA A 258 -14.37 -16.75 -0.34
CA ALA A 258 -14.03 -16.42 -1.73
C ALA A 258 -15.30 -16.18 -2.58
N GLU A 259 -16.39 -16.91 -2.31
CA GLU A 259 -17.70 -16.72 -2.96
C GLU A 259 -18.29 -15.34 -2.62
N ASP A 260 -18.24 -14.94 -1.32
CA ASP A 260 -18.73 -13.62 -0.89
C ASP A 260 -17.82 -12.47 -1.36
N ALA A 261 -16.50 -12.69 -1.46
CA ALA A 261 -15.60 -11.72 -2.08
C ALA A 261 -15.99 -11.47 -3.56
N GLY A 262 -16.39 -12.54 -4.28
CA GLY A 262 -16.98 -12.42 -5.61
C GLY A 262 -18.27 -11.59 -5.60
N ARG A 263 -19.16 -11.83 -4.66
CA ARG A 263 -20.42 -11.05 -4.51
C ARG A 263 -20.16 -9.58 -4.22
N VAL A 264 -19.18 -9.27 -3.35
CA VAL A 264 -18.76 -7.88 -3.06
C VAL A 264 -18.21 -7.22 -4.33
N ALA A 265 -17.35 -7.91 -5.07
CA ALA A 265 -16.78 -7.41 -6.33
C ALA A 265 -17.83 -7.11 -7.39
N GLU A 266 -18.81 -8.02 -7.57
CA GLU A 266 -19.94 -7.83 -8.51
C GLU A 266 -20.80 -6.64 -8.09
N ALA A 267 -21.20 -6.56 -6.82
CA ALA A 267 -22.02 -5.46 -6.31
C ALA A 267 -21.32 -4.10 -6.41
N ALA A 268 -20.01 -4.06 -6.25
CA ALA A 268 -19.20 -2.85 -6.41
C ALA A 268 -18.95 -2.50 -7.89
N GLY A 269 -19.15 -3.44 -8.83
CA GLY A 269 -18.88 -3.24 -10.25
C GLY A 269 -17.41 -3.01 -10.55
N VAL A 270 -16.48 -3.68 -9.86
CA VAL A 270 -15.05 -3.60 -10.11
C VAL A 270 -14.67 -4.35 -11.39
N LYS A 271 -13.55 -4.00 -12.02
CA LYS A 271 -13.10 -4.71 -13.24
C LYS A 271 -12.34 -6.00 -12.90
N THR A 272 -11.52 -5.96 -11.85
CA THR A 272 -10.67 -7.07 -11.44
C THR A 272 -10.76 -7.29 -9.92
N LEU A 273 -11.03 -8.52 -9.53
CA LEU A 273 -10.94 -9.01 -8.16
C LEU A 273 -9.63 -9.77 -7.99
N VAL A 274 -8.81 -9.36 -7.03
CA VAL A 274 -7.60 -10.06 -6.62
C VAL A 274 -7.85 -10.66 -5.24
N LEU A 275 -7.84 -11.97 -5.13
CA LEU A 275 -7.93 -12.66 -3.85
C LEU A 275 -6.56 -12.66 -3.17
N SER A 276 -6.48 -12.10 -1.97
CA SER A 276 -5.26 -12.04 -1.15
C SER A 276 -5.59 -12.41 0.29
N HIS A 277 -4.62 -12.33 1.21
CA HIS A 277 -4.83 -12.77 2.60
C HIS A 277 -5.56 -14.12 2.65
N LEU A 278 -5.02 -15.12 1.91
CA LEU A 278 -5.70 -16.39 1.69
C LEU A 278 -5.71 -17.24 2.97
N VAL A 279 -6.88 -17.73 3.34
CA VAL A 279 -7.08 -18.61 4.50
C VAL A 279 -7.81 -19.89 4.08
N PRO A 280 -7.22 -21.10 4.20
CA PRO A 280 -5.84 -21.43 4.56
C PRO A 280 -4.83 -20.97 3.50
N PRO A 281 -3.65 -20.44 3.92
CA PRO A 281 -2.65 -19.94 2.96
C PRO A 281 -1.73 -21.02 2.35
N ASP A 282 -1.66 -22.19 2.96
CA ASP A 282 -0.67 -23.22 2.68
C ASP A 282 -1.25 -24.65 2.55
N ASP A 283 -2.54 -24.77 2.25
CA ASP A 283 -3.16 -26.08 2.01
C ASP A 283 -2.94 -26.50 0.55
N PRO A 284 -2.09 -27.53 0.27
CA PRO A 284 -1.74 -27.92 -1.08
C PRO A 284 -2.91 -28.59 -1.83
N THR A 285 -3.99 -28.91 -1.14
CA THR A 285 -5.19 -29.49 -1.76
C THR A 285 -6.15 -28.43 -2.31
N ILE A 286 -5.92 -27.16 -1.97
CA ILE A 286 -6.72 -26.04 -2.48
C ILE A 286 -5.96 -25.39 -3.63
N THR A 287 -6.39 -25.66 -4.85
CA THR A 287 -5.77 -25.12 -6.06
C THR A 287 -6.25 -23.70 -6.37
N ASP A 288 -5.47 -22.95 -7.15
CA ASP A 288 -5.90 -21.62 -7.62
C ASP A 288 -7.26 -21.69 -8.34
N GLN A 289 -7.50 -22.75 -9.11
CA GLN A 289 -8.76 -22.93 -9.82
C GLN A 289 -9.96 -23.01 -8.87
N MET A 290 -9.80 -23.66 -7.72
CA MET A 290 -10.86 -23.75 -6.70
C MET A 290 -11.21 -22.38 -6.12
N TRP A 291 -10.22 -21.52 -5.88
CA TRP A 291 -10.43 -20.13 -5.47
C TRP A 291 -11.17 -19.33 -6.56
N ILE A 292 -10.71 -19.48 -7.81
CA ILE A 292 -11.32 -18.81 -8.97
C ILE A 292 -12.76 -19.22 -9.14
N ASP A 293 -13.04 -20.52 -9.09
CA ASP A 293 -14.41 -21.06 -9.28
C ASP A 293 -15.36 -20.56 -8.18
N ALA A 294 -14.89 -20.54 -6.93
CA ALA A 294 -15.66 -20.00 -5.81
C ALA A 294 -16.04 -18.53 -6.03
N ALA A 295 -15.06 -17.67 -6.34
CA ALA A 295 -15.32 -16.26 -6.60
C ALA A 295 -16.18 -16.03 -7.86
N ARG A 296 -15.90 -16.75 -8.94
CA ARG A 296 -16.65 -16.66 -10.21
C ARG A 296 -18.09 -17.16 -10.11
N SER A 297 -18.45 -17.93 -9.09
CA SER A 297 -19.84 -18.26 -8.84
C SER A 297 -20.73 -17.03 -8.62
N ARG A 298 -20.13 -15.88 -8.27
CA ARG A 298 -20.82 -14.62 -7.96
C ARG A 298 -20.24 -13.40 -8.66
N PHE A 299 -19.14 -13.52 -9.42
CA PHE A 299 -18.48 -12.40 -10.09
C PHE A 299 -18.18 -12.73 -11.54
N SER A 300 -18.62 -11.85 -12.44
CA SER A 300 -18.47 -12.03 -13.90
C SER A 300 -17.15 -11.44 -14.45
N GLY A 301 -16.45 -10.62 -13.67
CA GLY A 301 -15.22 -9.96 -14.08
C GLY A 301 -13.97 -10.84 -13.98
N THR A 302 -12.80 -10.21 -14.05
CA THR A 302 -11.51 -10.90 -13.94
C THR A 302 -11.20 -11.27 -12.51
N VAL A 303 -10.92 -12.56 -12.23
CA VAL A 303 -10.48 -13.04 -10.92
C VAL A 303 -9.02 -13.48 -11.00
N ILE A 304 -8.19 -12.97 -10.07
CA ILE A 304 -6.77 -13.31 -9.91
C ILE A 304 -6.58 -13.86 -8.49
N VAL A 305 -5.94 -15.01 -8.37
CA VAL A 305 -5.47 -15.52 -7.07
C VAL A 305 -4.10 -14.92 -6.79
N GLY A 306 -4.00 -14.17 -5.69
CA GLY A 306 -2.77 -13.50 -5.30
C GLY A 306 -1.65 -14.47 -5.00
N ARG A 307 -0.43 -14.09 -5.39
CA ARG A 307 0.83 -14.73 -5.04
C ARG A 307 1.80 -13.66 -4.61
N ASP A 308 2.73 -14.00 -3.73
CA ASP A 308 3.78 -13.08 -3.33
C ASP A 308 4.57 -12.60 -4.55
N LEU A 309 4.90 -11.31 -4.58
CA LEU A 309 5.61 -10.60 -5.64
C LEU A 309 4.83 -10.48 -6.98
N LEU A 310 3.55 -10.87 -7.02
CA LEU A 310 2.73 -10.68 -8.21
C LEU A 310 2.45 -9.18 -8.41
N ALA A 311 2.82 -8.68 -9.59
CA ALA A 311 2.39 -7.37 -10.08
C ALA A 311 1.03 -7.50 -10.80
N VAL A 312 0.11 -6.62 -10.47
CA VAL A 312 -1.27 -6.59 -10.98
C VAL A 312 -1.50 -5.33 -11.79
#